data_8fe133aa533d690ec597855eda9f178f
#
_entry.id   8fe133aa533d690ec597855eda9f178f
#
_cell.length_a   1.000
_cell.length_b   1.000
_cell.length_c   1.000
_cell.angle_alpha   90.00
_cell.angle_beta   90.00
_cell.angle_gamma   90.00
#
_symmetry.space_group_name_H-M   'P 1'
#
loop_
_entity.id
_entity.type
_entity.pdbx_description
1 polymer ?
#
loop_
_entity_poly.entity_id
_entity_poly.type
_entity_poly.pdbx_seq_one_letter_code
_entity_poly.pdbx_strand_id
1 'polypeptide(L)'
;MARELITSWTDYQMALDRLLAIACHKISIYDEDLVTLKLESAPRLLHVKRILLAGQGDALQIAVRNAGPVRQKHPLLLSQITAFSHLAAARETPPQLAHLRDGMIIADDKHALIRFERDLPRSKLLIDETDELRPYLARFKEIWSEGGESIISTALGL
;
A
#
# COMPACT_ATOMS: atom_id res chain seq x y z
N MET A 1 -16.91 -3.26 13.51
CA MET A 1 -15.64 -2.98 14.21
C MET A 1 -14.96 -4.29 14.53
N ALA A 2 -13.74 -4.45 14.09
CA ALA A 2 -12.98 -5.65 14.35
C ALA A 2 -11.49 -5.32 14.48
N ARG A 3 -10.83 -6.02 15.39
CA ARG A 3 -9.40 -5.90 15.62
C ARG A 3 -8.85 -7.30 15.81
N GLU A 4 -7.91 -7.70 14.96
CA GLU A 4 -7.35 -9.05 14.97
C GLU A 4 -5.84 -9.00 14.97
N LEU A 5 -5.20 -9.83 15.77
CA LEU A 5 -3.76 -10.06 15.74
C LEU A 5 -3.47 -11.18 14.73
N ILE A 6 -2.57 -10.91 13.82
CA ILE A 6 -2.14 -11.83 12.77
C ILE A 6 -0.74 -12.34 13.14
N THR A 7 -0.54 -13.65 13.11
CA THR A 7 0.72 -14.28 13.55
C THR A 7 1.31 -15.24 12.53
N SER A 8 0.67 -15.44 11.37
CA SER A 8 1.20 -16.30 10.31
C SER A 8 1.11 -15.60 8.96
N TRP A 9 1.95 -16.00 8.01
CA TRP A 9 1.90 -15.45 6.65
C TRP A 9 0.62 -15.84 5.93
N THR A 10 0.08 -17.03 6.17
CA THR A 10 -1.20 -17.42 5.60
C THR A 10 -2.31 -16.49 6.05
N ASP A 11 -2.39 -16.21 7.34
CA ASP A 11 -3.41 -15.30 7.87
C ASP A 11 -3.16 -13.86 7.43
N TYR A 12 -1.90 -13.47 7.25
CA TYR A 12 -1.57 -12.16 6.69
C TYR A 12 -2.13 -12.01 5.28
N GLN A 13 -1.93 -13.02 4.42
CA GLN A 13 -2.44 -12.98 3.06
C GLN A 13 -3.98 -12.95 3.03
N MET A 14 -4.63 -13.70 3.91
CA MET A 14 -6.08 -13.68 4.03
C MET A 14 -6.60 -12.33 4.51
N ALA A 15 -5.90 -11.71 5.48
CA ALA A 15 -6.25 -10.37 5.97
C ALA A 15 -6.08 -9.33 4.87
N LEU A 16 -5.03 -9.43 4.07
CA LEU A 16 -4.81 -8.54 2.94
C LEU A 16 -5.94 -8.66 1.90
N ASP A 17 -6.34 -9.88 1.55
CA ASP A 17 -7.45 -10.08 0.63
C ASP A 17 -8.76 -9.51 1.18
N ARG A 18 -9.02 -9.69 2.47
CA ARG A 18 -10.18 -9.10 3.14
C ARG A 18 -10.15 -7.59 3.08
N LEU A 19 -9.01 -6.99 3.37
CA LEU A 19 -8.86 -5.54 3.34
C LEU A 19 -9.11 -4.98 1.93
N LEU A 20 -8.52 -5.60 0.91
CA LEU A 20 -8.73 -5.17 -0.48
C LEU A 20 -10.18 -5.32 -0.91
N ALA A 21 -10.86 -6.38 -0.46
CA ALA A 21 -12.25 -6.63 -0.82
C ALA A 21 -13.21 -5.57 -0.25
N ILE A 22 -12.96 -5.09 0.97
CA ILE A 22 -13.81 -4.07 1.60
C ILE A 22 -13.45 -2.64 1.19
N ALA A 23 -12.27 -2.42 0.65
CA ALA A 23 -11.85 -1.10 0.19
C ALA A 23 -12.75 -0.61 -0.94
N CYS A 24 -13.21 0.63 -0.85
CA CYS A 24 -14.16 1.22 -1.80
C CYS A 24 -13.51 2.20 -2.76
N HIS A 25 -12.67 3.12 -2.27
CA HIS A 25 -12.23 4.24 -3.10
C HIS A 25 -10.81 4.72 -2.84
N LYS A 26 -10.11 4.19 -1.85
CA LYS A 26 -8.77 4.67 -1.51
C LYS A 26 -7.91 3.59 -0.89
N ILE A 27 -6.67 3.49 -1.34
CA ILE A 27 -5.64 2.62 -0.73
C ILE A 27 -4.36 3.43 -0.56
N SER A 28 -3.80 3.38 0.65
CA SER A 28 -2.50 3.97 0.98
C SER A 28 -1.57 2.85 1.46
N ILE A 29 -0.41 2.72 0.86
CA ILE A 29 0.54 1.65 1.16
C ILE A 29 1.90 2.23 1.50
N TYR A 30 2.46 1.79 2.63
CA TYR A 30 3.88 1.94 2.92
C TYR A 30 4.46 0.54 3.16
N ASP A 31 5.49 0.17 2.38
CA ASP A 31 6.10 -1.15 2.47
C ASP A 31 7.57 -1.08 2.02
N GLU A 32 8.33 -2.14 2.29
CA GLU A 32 9.71 -2.19 1.84
C GLU A 32 9.80 -2.21 0.31
N ASP A 33 9.11 -3.17 -0.33
CA ASP A 33 9.29 -3.42 -1.77
C ASP A 33 8.07 -4.05 -2.45
N LEU A 34 6.96 -4.19 -1.77
CA LEU A 34 5.69 -4.80 -2.19
C LEU A 34 5.76 -6.32 -2.43
N VAL A 35 6.91 -6.97 -2.29
CA VAL A 35 7.04 -8.40 -2.63
C VAL A 35 6.07 -9.27 -1.82
N THR A 36 5.98 -9.03 -0.52
CA THR A 36 5.08 -9.79 0.37
C THR A 36 3.60 -9.56 0.05
N LEU A 37 3.26 -8.39 -0.47
CA LEU A 37 1.86 -8.02 -0.75
C LEU A 37 1.30 -8.69 -2.00
N LYS A 38 2.16 -9.21 -2.87
CA LYS A 38 1.76 -9.95 -4.09
C LYS A 38 0.65 -9.23 -4.88
N LEU A 39 0.81 -7.93 -5.06
CA LEU A 39 -0.21 -7.11 -5.74
C LEU A 39 -0.31 -7.40 -7.24
N GLU A 40 0.66 -8.13 -7.80
CA GLU A 40 0.66 -8.49 -9.21
C GLU A 40 -0.30 -9.65 -9.53
N SER A 41 -0.85 -10.33 -8.51
CA SER A 41 -1.83 -11.39 -8.73
C SER A 41 -3.11 -10.83 -9.37
N ALA A 42 -3.73 -11.60 -10.24
CA ALA A 42 -4.90 -11.14 -10.98
C ALA A 42 -6.06 -10.67 -10.07
N PRO A 43 -6.43 -11.39 -8.99
CA PRO A 43 -7.50 -10.92 -8.11
C PRO A 43 -7.17 -9.60 -7.43
N ARG A 44 -5.91 -9.41 -6.99
CA ARG A 44 -5.51 -8.18 -6.32
C ARG A 44 -5.41 -7.01 -7.29
N LEU A 45 -4.93 -7.24 -8.51
CA LEU A 45 -4.95 -6.21 -9.56
C LEU A 45 -6.36 -5.76 -9.89
N LEU A 46 -7.34 -6.68 -9.89
CA LEU A 46 -8.74 -6.33 -10.11
C LEU A 46 -9.27 -5.42 -9.01
N HIS A 47 -8.91 -5.67 -7.74
CA HIS A 47 -9.30 -4.79 -6.65
C HIS A 47 -8.69 -3.39 -6.81
N VAL A 48 -7.40 -3.31 -7.15
CA VAL A 48 -6.74 -2.04 -7.39
C VAL A 48 -7.46 -1.27 -8.51
N LYS A 49 -7.75 -1.93 -9.62
CA LYS A 49 -8.45 -1.30 -10.74
C LYS A 49 -9.84 -0.81 -10.33
N ARG A 50 -10.59 -1.62 -9.58
CA ARG A 50 -11.92 -1.24 -9.09
C ARG A 50 -11.85 0.02 -8.23
N ILE A 51 -10.87 0.09 -7.34
CA ILE A 51 -10.67 1.25 -6.47
C ILE A 51 -10.29 2.49 -7.29
N LEU A 52 -9.43 2.34 -8.28
CA LEU A 52 -9.06 3.45 -9.16
C LEU A 52 -10.23 3.96 -9.98
N LEU A 53 -11.11 3.07 -10.44
CA LEU A 53 -12.29 3.47 -11.20
C LEU A 53 -13.31 4.22 -10.34
N ALA A 54 -13.39 3.90 -9.05
CA ALA A 54 -14.31 4.54 -8.10
C ALA A 54 -13.71 5.76 -7.42
N GLY A 55 -12.37 5.89 -7.42
CA GLY A 55 -11.66 6.88 -6.63
C GLY A 55 -11.68 8.28 -7.19
N GLN A 56 -11.37 9.23 -6.32
CA GLN A 56 -11.16 10.64 -6.65
C GLN A 56 -9.92 11.12 -5.90
N GLY A 57 -9.22 12.10 -6.47
CA GLY A 57 -8.03 12.63 -5.84
C GLY A 57 -6.91 11.59 -5.70
N ASP A 58 -6.43 11.39 -4.49
CA ASP A 58 -5.34 10.47 -4.19
C ASP A 58 -5.88 9.06 -3.88
N ALA A 59 -6.42 8.39 -4.89
CA ALA A 59 -7.04 7.08 -4.72
C ALA A 59 -6.04 5.97 -4.41
N LEU A 60 -4.80 6.06 -4.91
CA LEU A 60 -3.75 5.10 -4.63
C LEU A 60 -2.43 5.82 -4.40
N GLN A 61 -1.89 5.67 -3.20
CA GLN A 61 -0.57 6.19 -2.84
C GLN A 61 0.29 5.05 -2.34
N ILE A 62 1.41 4.80 -3.01
CA ILE A 62 2.35 3.74 -2.66
C ILE A 62 3.71 4.37 -2.36
N ALA A 63 4.21 4.15 -1.15
CA ALA A 63 5.56 4.53 -0.75
C ALA A 63 6.36 3.27 -0.43
N VAL A 64 7.47 3.05 -1.11
CA VAL A 64 8.34 1.89 -0.86
C VAL A 64 9.76 2.34 -0.56
N ARG A 65 10.45 1.55 0.27
CA ARG A 65 11.86 1.80 0.55
C ARG A 65 12.74 1.44 -0.64
N ASN A 66 12.39 0.37 -1.35
CA ASN A 66 13.22 -0.17 -2.43
C ASN A 66 12.36 -0.38 -3.68
N ALA A 67 12.60 0.43 -4.69
CA ALA A 67 11.83 0.41 -5.93
C ALA A 67 12.27 -0.69 -6.92
N GLY A 68 13.46 -1.26 -6.76
CA GLY A 68 13.98 -2.27 -7.68
C GLY A 68 13.03 -3.45 -7.88
N PRO A 69 12.63 -4.15 -6.81
CA PRO A 69 11.67 -5.25 -6.94
C PRO A 69 10.31 -4.84 -7.50
N VAL A 70 9.87 -3.60 -7.23
CA VAL A 70 8.60 -3.11 -7.78
C VAL A 70 8.68 -3.05 -9.30
N ARG A 71 9.76 -2.49 -9.84
CA ARG A 71 9.96 -2.41 -11.29
C ARG A 71 10.09 -3.78 -11.94
N GLN A 72 10.76 -4.70 -11.27
CA GLN A 72 11.02 -6.04 -11.82
C GLN A 72 9.82 -6.98 -11.75
N LYS A 73 9.03 -6.90 -10.68
CA LYS A 73 7.99 -7.88 -10.37
C LYS A 73 6.56 -7.38 -10.47
N HIS A 74 6.37 -6.08 -10.67
CA HIS A 74 5.03 -5.47 -10.66
C HIS A 74 4.74 -4.64 -11.92
N PRO A 75 5.03 -5.17 -13.13
CA PRO A 75 4.80 -4.39 -14.36
C PRO A 75 3.34 -4.06 -14.61
N LEU A 76 2.41 -4.97 -14.27
CA LEU A 76 0.98 -4.73 -14.47
C LEU A 76 0.44 -3.69 -13.48
N LEU A 77 0.91 -3.74 -12.22
CA LEU A 77 0.55 -2.72 -11.25
C LEU A 77 1.04 -1.34 -11.69
N LEU A 78 2.29 -1.24 -12.13
CA LEU A 78 2.85 0.02 -12.63
C LEU A 78 2.10 0.53 -13.85
N SER A 79 1.67 -0.37 -14.74
CA SER A 79 0.84 -0.02 -15.89
C SER A 79 -0.50 0.58 -15.47
N GLN A 80 -1.15 0.02 -14.45
CA GLN A 80 -2.39 0.58 -13.89
C GLN A 80 -2.16 1.96 -13.30
N ILE A 81 -1.09 2.14 -12.55
CA ILE A 81 -0.75 3.44 -11.95
C ILE A 81 -0.51 4.48 -13.04
N THR A 82 0.20 4.10 -14.10
CA THR A 82 0.43 5.00 -15.25
C THR A 82 -0.88 5.39 -15.92
N ALA A 83 -1.76 4.43 -16.15
CA ALA A 83 -3.05 4.68 -16.79
C ALA A 83 -3.95 5.61 -15.96
N PHE A 84 -3.82 5.57 -14.63
CA PHE A 84 -4.59 6.39 -13.70
C PHE A 84 -3.71 7.40 -12.98
N SER A 85 -2.71 7.96 -13.66
CA SER A 85 -1.70 8.83 -13.04
C SER A 85 -2.27 10.06 -12.34
N HIS A 86 -3.47 10.49 -12.71
CA HIS A 86 -4.15 11.59 -12.01
C HIS A 86 -4.76 11.17 -10.67
N LEU A 87 -4.85 9.87 -10.39
CA LEU A 87 -5.39 9.31 -9.14
C LEU A 87 -4.41 8.46 -8.38
N ALA A 88 -3.27 8.11 -8.97
CA ALA A 88 -2.35 7.14 -8.41
C ALA A 88 -0.91 7.62 -8.51
N ALA A 89 -0.14 7.36 -7.46
CA ALA A 89 1.29 7.67 -7.44
C ALA A 89 2.05 6.60 -6.64
N ALA A 90 3.25 6.28 -7.10
CA ALA A 90 4.16 5.39 -6.40
C ALA A 90 5.52 6.07 -6.30
N ARG A 91 6.11 6.05 -5.11
CA ARG A 91 7.38 6.71 -4.81
C ARG A 91 8.33 5.79 -4.06
N GLU A 92 9.62 5.93 -4.35
CA GLU A 92 10.65 5.39 -3.48
C GLU A 92 10.94 6.43 -2.39
N THR A 93 10.87 6.01 -1.12
CA THR A 93 11.09 6.92 0.01
C THR A 93 12.53 7.40 0.04
N PRO A 94 12.80 8.62 0.56
CA PRO A 94 14.16 9.11 0.62
C PRO A 94 15.02 8.33 1.62
N PRO A 95 16.37 8.39 1.48
CA PRO A 95 17.28 7.58 2.31
C PRO A 95 17.15 7.79 3.82
N GLN A 96 16.71 8.98 4.26
CA GLN A 96 16.52 9.25 5.69
C GLN A 96 15.45 8.38 6.33
N LEU A 97 14.58 7.75 5.53
CA LEU A 97 13.56 6.81 6.03
C LEU A 97 14.01 5.34 5.97
N ALA A 98 15.26 5.06 5.59
CA ALA A 98 15.74 3.70 5.40
C ALA A 98 15.73 2.85 6.69
N HIS A 99 15.68 3.49 7.87
CA HIS A 99 15.63 2.80 9.15
C HIS A 99 14.25 2.23 9.49
N LEU A 100 13.20 2.62 8.77
CA LEU A 100 11.85 2.14 9.01
C LEU A 100 11.73 0.68 8.54
N ARG A 101 11.15 -0.18 9.37
CA ARG A 101 11.05 -1.61 9.10
C ARG A 101 9.63 -2.14 9.17
N ASP A 102 8.66 -1.29 9.43
CA ASP A 102 7.25 -1.66 9.43
C ASP A 102 6.64 -1.48 8.05
N GLY A 103 5.42 -1.98 7.89
CA GLY A 103 4.62 -1.78 6.69
C GLY A 103 3.17 -1.57 7.06
N MET A 104 2.42 -0.92 6.18
CA MET A 104 1.01 -0.70 6.41
C MET A 104 0.25 -0.56 5.11
N ILE A 105 -0.99 -1.03 5.12
CA ILE A 105 -1.95 -0.82 4.05
C ILE A 105 -3.20 -0.26 4.70
N ILE A 106 -3.64 0.91 4.24
CA ILE A 106 -4.79 1.61 4.79
C ILE A 106 -5.84 1.74 3.69
N ALA A 107 -7.05 1.28 3.98
CA ALA A 107 -8.17 1.32 3.04
C ALA A 107 -9.20 2.35 3.50
N ASP A 108 -9.53 3.29 2.61
CA ASP A 108 -10.59 4.30 2.81
C ASP A 108 -10.38 5.18 4.06
N ASP A 109 -9.15 5.27 4.55
CA ASP A 109 -8.81 5.93 5.82
C ASP A 109 -9.63 5.39 7.02
N LYS A 110 -10.13 4.16 6.93
CA LYS A 110 -11.01 3.52 7.93
C LYS A 110 -10.51 2.17 8.41
N HIS A 111 -9.81 1.44 7.55
CA HIS A 111 -9.37 0.08 7.81
C HIS A 111 -7.89 -0.03 7.53
N ALA A 112 -7.20 -0.91 8.22
CA ALA A 112 -5.76 -1.08 7.99
C ALA A 112 -5.27 -2.47 8.33
N LEU A 113 -4.20 -2.86 7.66
CA LEU A 113 -3.37 -4.00 8.01
C LEU A 113 -1.97 -3.44 8.30
N ILE A 114 -1.56 -3.53 9.56
CA ILE A 114 -0.30 -2.98 10.05
C ILE A 114 0.65 -4.13 10.36
N ARG A 115 1.78 -4.19 9.63
CA ARG A 115 2.83 -5.18 9.90
C ARG A 115 3.95 -4.51 10.69
N PHE A 116 4.31 -5.08 11.83
CA PHE A 116 5.23 -4.44 12.78
C PHE A 116 6.70 -4.54 12.34
N GLU A 117 7.06 -5.65 11.68
CA GLU A 117 8.41 -5.88 11.19
C GLU A 117 8.32 -6.56 9.83
N ARG A 118 8.98 -6.00 8.81
CA ARG A 118 8.87 -6.46 7.43
C ARG A 118 9.20 -7.93 7.20
N ASP A 119 10.07 -8.50 8.02
CA ASP A 119 10.50 -9.90 7.88
C ASP A 119 9.63 -10.90 8.63
N LEU A 120 8.65 -10.42 9.39
CA LEU A 120 7.80 -11.25 10.23
C LEU A 120 6.31 -11.03 9.90
N PRO A 121 5.47 -12.07 10.05
CA PRO A 121 4.05 -11.93 9.74
C PRO A 121 3.25 -11.19 10.80
N ARG A 122 3.82 -10.94 11.97
CA ARG A 122 3.08 -10.33 13.07
C ARG A 122 2.53 -8.98 12.65
N SER A 123 1.19 -8.90 12.68
CA SER A 123 0.46 -7.75 12.16
C SER A 123 -0.84 -7.60 12.94
N LYS A 124 -1.49 -6.45 12.78
CA LYS A 124 -2.87 -6.30 13.25
C LYS A 124 -3.76 -5.81 12.12
N LEU A 125 -4.95 -6.37 12.07
CA LEU A 125 -6.00 -5.96 11.16
C LEU A 125 -7.00 -5.11 11.93
N LEU A 126 -7.27 -3.90 11.42
CA LEU A 126 -8.21 -2.96 12.00
C LEU A 126 -9.34 -2.73 11.00
N ILE A 127 -10.57 -3.06 11.39
CA ILE A 127 -11.76 -2.84 10.56
C ILE A 127 -12.69 -1.88 11.33
N ASP A 128 -12.89 -0.68 10.80
CA ASP A 128 -13.69 0.37 11.44
C ASP A 128 -13.20 0.73 12.86
N GLU A 129 -11.91 0.60 13.11
CA GLU A 129 -11.29 0.98 14.37
C GLU A 129 -10.62 2.35 14.21
N THR A 130 -11.43 3.38 14.00
CA THR A 130 -10.93 4.70 13.59
C THR A 130 -10.02 5.36 14.62
N ASP A 131 -10.28 5.18 15.91
CA ASP A 131 -9.44 5.76 16.95
C ASP A 131 -8.06 5.10 16.98
N GLU A 132 -8.01 3.77 16.91
CA GLU A 132 -6.74 3.05 16.88
C GLU A 132 -5.98 3.31 15.57
N LEU A 133 -6.68 3.55 14.48
CA LEU A 133 -6.08 3.82 13.18
C LEU A 133 -5.44 5.20 13.09
N ARG A 134 -5.92 6.17 13.84
CA ARG A 134 -5.50 7.58 13.72
C ARG A 134 -4.00 7.81 13.72
N PRO A 135 -3.21 7.23 14.66
CA PRO A 135 -1.76 7.43 14.64
C PRO A 135 -1.09 6.83 13.39
N TYR A 136 -1.64 5.76 12.83
CA TYR A 136 -1.09 5.16 11.61
C TYR A 136 -1.39 6.01 10.37
N LEU A 137 -2.56 6.61 10.31
CA LEU A 137 -2.87 7.59 9.26
C LEU A 137 -1.90 8.77 9.31
N ALA A 138 -1.65 9.31 10.50
CA ALA A 138 -0.71 10.41 10.68
C ALA A 138 0.69 10.00 10.25
N ARG A 139 1.12 8.79 10.63
CA ARG A 139 2.42 8.25 10.23
C ARG A 139 2.54 8.11 8.72
N PHE A 140 1.52 7.58 8.05
CA PHE A 140 1.55 7.46 6.59
C PHE A 140 1.68 8.84 5.93
N LYS A 141 0.92 9.82 6.41
CA LYS A 141 0.98 11.19 5.88
C LYS A 141 2.35 11.81 6.05
N GLU A 142 3.01 11.56 7.18
CA GLU A 142 4.38 12.04 7.41
C GLU A 142 5.36 11.38 6.44
N ILE A 143 5.27 10.06 6.27
CA ILE A 143 6.12 9.33 5.31
C ILE A 143 5.91 9.88 3.90
N TRP A 144 4.67 10.03 3.49
CA TRP A 144 4.35 10.55 2.15
C TRP A 144 4.87 11.97 1.96
N SER A 145 4.79 12.82 2.99
CA SER A 145 5.23 14.22 2.93
C SER A 145 6.75 14.38 2.80
N GLU A 146 7.52 13.36 3.21
CA GLU A 146 8.98 13.36 3.01
C GLU A 146 9.36 13.32 1.53
N GLY A 147 8.41 13.01 0.64
CA GLY A 147 8.65 12.99 -0.80
C GLY A 147 9.27 11.70 -1.26
N GLY A 148 10.16 11.81 -2.22
CA GLY A 148 10.81 10.67 -2.84
C GLY A 148 10.67 10.71 -4.34
N GLU A 149 11.37 9.81 -5.01
CA GLU A 149 11.35 9.75 -6.47
C GLU A 149 10.19 8.91 -6.97
N SER A 150 9.53 9.39 -8.03
CA SER A 150 8.50 8.61 -8.69
C SER A 150 9.10 7.32 -9.25
N ILE A 151 8.42 6.20 -9.00
CA ILE A 151 8.81 4.90 -9.54
C ILE A 151 8.40 4.79 -11.00
N ILE A 152 7.39 5.56 -11.41
CA ILE A 152 6.82 5.50 -12.75
C ILE A 152 7.57 6.46 -13.64
N SER A 153 8.17 5.93 -14.70
CA SER A 153 8.72 6.78 -15.74
C SER A 153 7.58 7.39 -16.53
N THR A 154 7.71 8.69 -16.81
CA THR A 154 6.77 9.34 -17.72
C THR A 154 6.95 8.78 -19.12
N ALA A 155 5.94 8.96 -19.96
CA ALA A 155 6.03 8.56 -21.37
C ALA A 155 7.22 9.23 -22.08
N LEU A 156 7.65 10.36 -21.56
CA LEU A 156 8.81 11.09 -22.06
C LEU A 156 10.07 10.78 -21.27
N GLY A 157 9.96 9.99 -20.23
CA GLY A 157 11.09 9.50 -19.47
C GLY A 157 11.95 8.56 -20.28
N LEU A 158 11.88 8.83 -21.44
CA LEU A 158 12.69 8.25 -22.45
C LEU A 158 14.16 8.46 -22.12
#